data_204ca1ce746f8ab0591189556a90396f
#
_entry.id   204ca1ce746f8ab0591189556a90396f
#
_cell.length_a   1.000
_cell.length_b   1.000
_cell.length_c   1.000
_cell.angle_alpha   90.00
_cell.angle_beta   90.00
_cell.angle_gamma   90.00
#
_symmetry.space_group_name_H-M   'P 1'
#
loop_
_entity.id
_entity.type
_entity.pdbx_description
1 polymer ?
#
loop_
_entity_poly.entity_id
_entity_poly.type
_entity_poly.pdbx_seq_one_letter_code
_entity_poly.pdbx_strand_id
1 'polypeptide(L)'
;LRLKLAIIALFLAWLLPQAEVSAKNQPVDIVFTLDLSGSTNGLIDDVRDNIWGMNNELTRLYPGTDIRFAVVGYSRPSFGGKNQFVKVISPFTSNIDFIATELYKLKPNIEKGDQYVGAAIRASLDLLSWSHEKDAVKQIFLTGNGSVFLGAFDVVESCNLAKEKGIAVNSLYCYSSLRSKEISGWYKISEITGGKSIDVKVHKRLPDYATVTDFNRLQMLAAELNKTYIYYGKAGRDKFKAMVSNEKNALNARHSTFEDLLYHKISDRFQGKQSDWDLVDFLKSRNGNLKNVDAHFLPDSLKNINPEQLLTKLMILKERRSYLLSQIRQLLPFERQDKLTSYFNTKQSDSDMIFDRQVMIVLKDAIKSDLAAN
;
A
#
# COMPACT_ATOMS: atom_id res chain seq x y z
N LEU A 1 -49.21 34.61 14.35
CA LEU A 1 -48.37 33.96 15.41
C LEU A 1 -47.92 32.56 15.04
N ARG A 2 -48.79 31.70 14.49
CA ARG A 2 -48.46 30.29 14.12
C ARG A 2 -47.44 30.18 12.98
N LEU A 3 -47.41 31.13 12.05
CA LEU A 3 -46.44 31.14 10.94
C LEU A 3 -45.02 31.55 11.37
N LYS A 4 -44.90 32.45 12.35
CA LYS A 4 -43.61 32.86 12.94
C LYS A 4 -43.00 31.76 13.79
N LEU A 5 -43.79 30.93 14.50
CA LEU A 5 -43.33 29.79 15.25
C LEU A 5 -42.80 28.63 14.36
N ALA A 6 -43.40 28.44 13.17
CA ALA A 6 -42.94 27.43 12.23
C ALA A 6 -41.58 27.79 11.60
N ILE A 7 -41.31 29.08 11.33
CA ILE A 7 -40.02 29.55 10.79
C ILE A 7 -38.90 29.43 11.82
N ILE A 8 -39.18 29.69 13.10
CA ILE A 8 -38.21 29.54 14.19
C ILE A 8 -37.87 28.06 14.44
N ALA A 9 -38.86 27.16 14.31
CA ALA A 9 -38.65 25.71 14.43
C ALA A 9 -37.77 25.15 13.27
N LEU A 10 -37.92 25.69 12.06
CA LEU A 10 -37.08 25.31 10.89
C LEU A 10 -35.61 25.81 11.04
N PHE A 11 -35.41 27.00 11.66
CA PHE A 11 -34.06 27.53 11.90
C PHE A 11 -33.35 26.82 13.04
N LEU A 12 -34.07 26.33 14.05
CA LEU A 12 -33.49 25.54 15.16
C LEU A 12 -33.10 24.11 14.74
N ALA A 13 -33.77 23.54 13.72
CA ALA A 13 -33.41 22.24 13.14
C ALA A 13 -32.06 22.28 12.39
N TRP A 14 -31.61 23.46 11.94
CA TRP A 14 -30.32 23.67 11.28
C TRP A 14 -29.15 23.88 12.28
N LEU A 15 -29.46 24.08 13.56
CA LEU A 15 -28.48 24.27 14.64
C LEU A 15 -28.23 22.98 15.46
N LEU A 16 -28.88 21.89 15.12
CA LEU A 16 -28.47 20.60 15.66
C LEU A 16 -27.08 20.32 15.12
N PRO A 17 -26.06 20.12 15.98
CA PRO A 17 -24.78 19.65 15.50
C PRO A 17 -25.07 18.39 14.68
N GLN A 18 -24.75 18.43 13.39
CA GLN A 18 -24.62 17.20 12.64
C GLN A 18 -23.59 16.41 13.44
N ALA A 19 -24.04 15.35 14.11
CA ALA A 19 -23.13 14.41 14.71
C ALA A 19 -22.19 14.04 13.56
N GLU A 20 -20.95 14.55 13.63
CA GLU A 20 -19.87 13.96 12.88
C GLU A 20 -19.95 12.50 13.28
N VAL A 21 -20.44 11.66 12.38
CA VAL A 21 -20.27 10.22 12.50
C VAL A 21 -18.77 10.06 12.55
N SER A 22 -18.24 10.01 13.76
CA SER A 22 -16.85 9.65 14.00
C SER A 22 -16.72 8.32 13.28
N ALA A 23 -16.08 8.35 12.11
CA ALA A 23 -15.83 7.15 11.34
C ALA A 23 -15.10 6.23 12.32
N LYS A 24 -15.82 5.21 12.80
CA LYS A 24 -15.28 4.20 13.69
C LYS A 24 -14.01 3.72 12.99
N ASN A 25 -12.88 3.70 13.67
CA ASN A 25 -11.59 3.29 13.13
C ASN A 25 -11.65 1.79 12.78
N GLN A 26 -12.37 1.50 11.69
CA GLN A 26 -12.57 0.15 11.20
C GLN A 26 -11.26 -0.32 10.54
N PRO A 27 -10.61 -1.39 11.04
CA PRO A 27 -9.40 -1.90 10.39
C PRO A 27 -9.69 -2.44 8.99
N VAL A 28 -8.77 -2.20 8.07
CA VAL A 28 -8.80 -2.72 6.70
C VAL A 28 -7.54 -3.51 6.45
N ASP A 29 -7.68 -4.83 6.33
CA ASP A 29 -6.60 -5.77 6.06
C ASP A 29 -6.63 -6.22 4.62
N ILE A 30 -5.56 -5.93 3.89
CA ILE A 30 -5.43 -6.20 2.45
C ILE A 30 -4.24 -7.14 2.23
N VAL A 31 -4.48 -8.28 1.62
CA VAL A 31 -3.42 -9.24 1.26
C VAL A 31 -3.32 -9.36 -0.26
N PHE A 32 -2.15 -9.13 -0.79
CA PHE A 32 -1.80 -9.50 -2.15
C PHE A 32 -1.18 -10.89 -2.15
N THR A 33 -1.91 -11.88 -2.64
CA THR A 33 -1.43 -13.26 -2.79
C THR A 33 -1.05 -13.47 -4.26
N LEU A 34 0.24 -13.34 -4.55
CA LEU A 34 0.78 -13.18 -5.89
C LEU A 34 1.35 -14.49 -6.42
N ASP A 35 0.88 -14.91 -7.57
CA ASP A 35 1.58 -15.91 -8.39
C ASP A 35 2.88 -15.30 -8.91
N LEU A 36 3.99 -15.89 -8.50
CA LEU A 36 5.34 -15.44 -8.87
C LEU A 36 5.97 -16.32 -9.96
N SER A 37 5.17 -17.11 -10.67
CA SER A 37 5.63 -17.89 -11.84
C SER A 37 5.90 -16.97 -13.05
N GLY A 38 6.63 -17.49 -14.04
CA GLY A 38 6.97 -16.70 -15.21
C GLY A 38 5.77 -16.27 -16.08
N SER A 39 4.64 -16.97 -15.98
CA SER A 39 3.42 -16.68 -16.75
C SER A 39 2.69 -15.41 -16.31
N THR A 40 2.96 -14.93 -15.10
CA THR A 40 2.37 -13.72 -14.50
C THR A 40 3.37 -12.58 -14.36
N ASN A 41 4.53 -12.67 -15.03
CA ASN A 41 5.49 -11.57 -15.08
C ASN A 41 4.81 -10.30 -15.61
N GLY A 42 5.04 -9.18 -14.94
CA GLY A 42 4.37 -7.90 -15.20
C GLY A 42 3.34 -7.54 -14.13
N LEU A 43 2.66 -8.52 -13.52
CA LEU A 43 1.73 -8.26 -12.43
C LEU A 43 2.43 -7.73 -11.18
N ILE A 44 3.64 -8.24 -10.88
CA ILE A 44 4.44 -7.72 -9.76
C ILE A 44 4.76 -6.25 -9.98
N ASP A 45 5.06 -5.87 -11.23
CA ASP A 45 5.33 -4.49 -11.62
C ASP A 45 4.08 -3.64 -11.39
N ASP A 46 2.90 -4.13 -11.76
CA ASP A 46 1.64 -3.42 -11.56
C ASP A 46 1.36 -3.17 -10.06
N VAL A 47 1.59 -4.15 -9.20
CA VAL A 47 1.42 -3.98 -7.75
C VAL A 47 2.41 -2.98 -7.17
N ARG A 48 3.72 -3.18 -7.43
CA ARG A 48 4.78 -2.35 -6.83
C ARG A 48 4.76 -0.91 -7.31
N ASP A 49 4.41 -0.69 -8.58
CA ASP A 49 4.43 0.64 -9.18
C ASP A 49 3.22 1.48 -8.77
N ASN A 50 2.14 0.86 -8.30
CA ASN A 50 0.93 1.56 -7.86
C ASN A 50 0.66 1.50 -6.36
N ILE A 51 1.51 0.85 -5.57
CA ILE A 51 1.24 0.61 -4.15
C ILE A 51 1.12 1.93 -3.34
N TRP A 52 1.93 2.95 -3.64
CA TRP A 52 1.82 4.26 -3.01
C TRP A 52 0.55 4.98 -3.46
N GLY A 53 0.21 4.94 -4.76
CA GLY A 53 -1.02 5.53 -5.29
C GLY A 53 -2.28 4.95 -4.66
N MET A 54 -2.37 3.62 -4.56
CA MET A 54 -3.47 2.93 -3.90
C MET A 54 -3.57 3.35 -2.41
N ASN A 55 -2.44 3.33 -1.70
CA ASN A 55 -2.42 3.75 -0.30
C ASN A 55 -2.83 5.21 -0.12
N ASN A 56 -2.33 6.12 -0.95
CA ASN A 56 -2.68 7.54 -0.90
C ASN A 56 -4.17 7.76 -1.10
N GLU A 57 -4.76 7.09 -2.10
CA GLU A 57 -6.20 7.21 -2.38
C GLU A 57 -7.07 6.62 -1.26
N LEU A 58 -6.73 5.44 -0.76
CA LEU A 58 -7.45 4.82 0.36
C LEU A 58 -7.40 5.70 1.62
N THR A 59 -6.22 6.22 1.94
CA THR A 59 -6.06 7.07 3.13
C THR A 59 -6.75 8.42 3.01
N ARG A 60 -6.93 8.92 1.80
CA ARG A 60 -7.70 10.13 1.51
C ARG A 60 -9.20 9.88 1.65
N LEU A 61 -9.68 8.78 1.08
CA LEU A 61 -11.11 8.43 1.10
C LEU A 61 -11.62 8.02 2.48
N TYR A 62 -10.74 7.40 3.27
CA TYR A 62 -11.07 6.84 4.57
C TYR A 62 -10.07 7.37 5.64
N PRO A 63 -10.14 8.67 5.95
CA PRO A 63 -9.25 9.28 6.95
C PRO A 63 -9.52 8.65 8.33
N GLY A 64 -8.43 8.34 9.06
CA GLY A 64 -8.53 7.69 10.38
C GLY A 64 -8.63 6.17 10.35
N THR A 65 -8.91 5.54 9.21
CA THR A 65 -8.92 4.08 9.06
C THR A 65 -7.51 3.50 9.18
N ASP A 66 -7.35 2.43 9.96
CA ASP A 66 -6.10 1.65 10.02
C ASP A 66 -6.05 0.68 8.85
N ILE A 67 -5.28 1.03 7.82
CA ILE A 67 -5.12 0.24 6.61
C ILE A 67 -3.79 -0.49 6.69
N ARG A 68 -3.84 -1.83 6.63
CA ARG A 68 -2.66 -2.69 6.65
C ARG A 68 -2.58 -3.53 5.39
N PHE A 69 -1.37 -3.69 4.89
CA PHE A 69 -1.08 -4.53 3.73
C PHE A 69 -0.19 -5.69 4.13
N ALA A 70 -0.39 -6.85 3.49
CA ALA A 70 0.50 -7.99 3.53
C ALA A 70 0.72 -8.55 2.12
N VAL A 71 1.82 -9.26 1.93
CA VAL A 71 2.16 -9.89 0.64
C VAL A 71 2.53 -11.34 0.87
N VAL A 72 1.86 -12.23 0.15
CA VAL A 72 2.16 -13.66 0.09
C VAL A 72 2.53 -13.99 -1.35
N GLY A 73 3.67 -14.65 -1.55
CA GLY A 73 4.10 -15.13 -2.86
C GLY A 73 3.97 -16.64 -2.96
N TYR A 74 3.63 -17.16 -4.13
CA TYR A 74 3.55 -18.59 -4.37
C TYR A 74 4.02 -18.99 -5.77
N SER A 75 4.04 -20.27 -6.09
CA SER A 75 4.47 -20.87 -7.37
C SER A 75 5.98 -20.82 -7.64
N ARG A 76 6.81 -20.64 -6.61
CA ARG A 76 8.28 -20.68 -6.78
C ARG A 76 8.89 -21.90 -6.12
N PRO A 77 9.56 -22.80 -6.89
CA PRO A 77 10.32 -23.92 -6.33
C PRO A 77 11.34 -23.50 -5.28
N SER A 78 11.94 -22.32 -5.42
CA SER A 78 12.88 -21.75 -4.44
C SER A 78 12.27 -21.47 -3.05
N PHE A 79 10.94 -21.44 -2.93
CA PHE A 79 10.26 -21.31 -1.63
C PHE A 79 10.18 -22.63 -0.84
N GLY A 80 10.54 -23.75 -1.49
CA GLY A 80 10.65 -25.08 -0.88
C GLY A 80 9.33 -25.85 -0.82
N GLY A 81 9.40 -27.14 -1.14
CA GLY A 81 8.23 -28.04 -1.20
C GLY A 81 7.56 -28.26 0.17
N LYS A 82 8.31 -28.17 1.29
CA LYS A 82 7.75 -28.26 2.65
C LYS A 82 6.71 -27.16 2.91
N ASN A 83 6.88 -26.00 2.31
CA ASN A 83 5.96 -24.85 2.41
C ASN A 83 4.96 -24.81 1.25
N GLN A 84 4.80 -25.91 0.50
CA GLN A 84 3.93 -25.96 -0.69
C GLN A 84 4.23 -24.83 -1.69
N PHE A 85 5.52 -24.44 -1.79
CA PHE A 85 6.00 -23.35 -2.65
C PHE A 85 5.37 -21.98 -2.37
N VAL A 86 4.95 -21.74 -1.10
CA VAL A 86 4.37 -20.49 -0.62
C VAL A 86 5.31 -19.84 0.39
N LYS A 87 5.36 -18.50 0.37
CA LYS A 87 6.15 -17.69 1.31
C LYS A 87 5.42 -16.40 1.64
N VAL A 88 5.35 -16.06 2.94
CA VAL A 88 5.01 -14.70 3.36
C VAL A 88 6.18 -13.79 3.04
N ILE A 89 5.98 -12.87 2.11
CA ILE A 89 6.96 -11.86 1.67
C ILE A 89 6.97 -10.69 2.65
N SER A 90 5.78 -10.23 3.05
CA SER A 90 5.59 -9.22 4.08
C SER A 90 4.40 -9.59 4.97
N PRO A 91 4.56 -9.57 6.31
CA PRO A 91 3.42 -9.63 7.22
C PRO A 91 2.59 -8.35 7.13
N PHE A 92 1.43 -8.29 7.79
CA PHE A 92 0.63 -7.08 7.86
C PHE A 92 1.40 -5.91 8.45
N THR A 93 1.35 -4.80 7.75
CA THR A 93 1.93 -3.53 8.18
C THR A 93 1.21 -2.34 7.52
N SER A 94 1.11 -1.22 8.24
CA SER A 94 0.70 0.07 7.69
C SER A 94 1.88 0.86 7.07
N ASN A 95 3.11 0.33 7.18
CA ASN A 95 4.30 0.94 6.58
C ASN A 95 4.39 0.55 5.09
N ILE A 96 3.81 1.40 4.24
CA ILE A 96 3.75 1.14 2.80
C ILE A 96 5.13 1.14 2.13
N ASP A 97 6.11 1.88 2.68
CA ASP A 97 7.48 1.87 2.16
C ASP A 97 8.17 0.54 2.40
N PHE A 98 7.84 -0.14 3.51
CA PHE A 98 8.32 -1.50 3.76
C PHE A 98 7.73 -2.48 2.76
N ILE A 99 6.41 -2.41 2.49
CA ILE A 99 5.76 -3.22 1.46
C ILE A 99 6.41 -3.01 0.09
N ALA A 100 6.61 -1.76 -0.32
CA ALA A 100 7.26 -1.43 -1.58
C ALA A 100 8.69 -2.00 -1.64
N THR A 101 9.47 -1.86 -0.56
CA THR A 101 10.82 -2.42 -0.46
C THR A 101 10.82 -3.93 -0.69
N GLU A 102 9.90 -4.66 -0.08
CA GLU A 102 9.80 -6.11 -0.24
C GLU A 102 9.34 -6.51 -1.65
N LEU A 103 8.39 -5.78 -2.23
CA LEU A 103 7.94 -6.00 -3.60
C LEU A 103 9.06 -5.76 -4.62
N TYR A 104 9.88 -4.70 -4.47
CA TYR A 104 11.01 -4.44 -5.36
C TYR A 104 12.17 -5.43 -5.23
N LYS A 105 12.25 -6.18 -4.13
CA LYS A 105 13.19 -7.32 -3.99
C LYS A 105 12.74 -8.55 -4.80
N LEU A 106 11.46 -8.66 -5.11
CA LEU A 106 10.92 -9.75 -5.91
C LEU A 106 11.39 -9.57 -7.36
N LYS A 107 12.44 -10.28 -7.74
CA LYS A 107 12.92 -10.25 -9.12
C LYS A 107 11.93 -10.99 -10.02
N PRO A 108 11.65 -10.47 -11.22
CA PRO A 108 11.03 -11.27 -12.27
C PRO A 108 11.85 -12.55 -12.40
N ASN A 109 11.25 -13.69 -12.17
CA ASN A 109 11.96 -14.95 -12.28
C ASN A 109 11.21 -15.86 -13.25
N ILE A 110 11.98 -16.59 -14.04
CA ILE A 110 11.50 -17.60 -14.97
C ILE A 110 11.36 -18.98 -14.31
N GLU A 111 11.31 -19.04 -12.96
CA GLU A 111 11.03 -20.28 -12.26
C GLU A 111 9.67 -20.82 -12.73
N LYS A 112 9.68 -22.08 -13.20
CA LYS A 112 8.44 -22.80 -13.50
C LYS A 112 8.06 -23.57 -12.25
N GLY A 113 6.99 -23.15 -11.61
CA GLY A 113 6.43 -23.84 -10.45
C GLY A 113 4.92 -24.05 -10.63
N ASP A 114 4.42 -25.10 -10.02
CA ASP A 114 2.99 -25.37 -9.98
C ASP A 114 2.27 -24.33 -9.12
N GLN A 115 1.08 -23.94 -9.54
CA GLN A 115 0.25 -22.98 -8.85
C GLN A 115 -0.59 -23.68 -7.77
N TYR A 116 -0.04 -23.82 -6.56
CA TYR A 116 -0.76 -24.44 -5.44
C TYR A 116 -1.66 -23.39 -4.76
N VAL A 117 -2.78 -23.10 -5.44
CA VAL A 117 -3.73 -22.05 -5.07
C VAL A 117 -4.36 -22.31 -3.69
N GLY A 118 -4.77 -23.54 -3.40
CA GLY A 118 -5.28 -23.90 -2.08
C GLY A 118 -4.27 -23.64 -0.96
N ALA A 119 -2.99 -23.97 -1.19
CA ALA A 119 -1.92 -23.69 -0.24
C ALA A 119 -1.67 -22.18 -0.06
N ALA A 120 -1.76 -21.39 -1.13
CA ALA A 120 -1.60 -19.95 -1.08
C ALA A 120 -2.71 -19.27 -0.25
N ILE A 121 -3.97 -19.72 -0.43
CA ILE A 121 -5.10 -19.25 0.41
C ILE A 121 -4.86 -19.65 1.86
N ARG A 122 -4.55 -20.93 2.16
CA ARG A 122 -4.27 -21.42 3.53
C ARG A 122 -3.15 -20.63 4.20
N ALA A 123 -2.04 -20.39 3.53
CA ALA A 123 -0.93 -19.60 4.07
C ALA A 123 -1.37 -18.16 4.37
N SER A 124 -2.19 -17.54 3.53
CA SER A 124 -2.73 -16.21 3.77
C SER A 124 -3.67 -16.19 4.99
N LEU A 125 -4.39 -17.28 5.27
CA LEU A 125 -5.27 -17.39 6.43
C LEU A 125 -4.53 -17.68 7.73
N ASP A 126 -3.51 -18.54 7.69
CA ASP A 126 -2.93 -19.16 8.87
C ASP A 126 -1.61 -18.51 9.31
N LEU A 127 -0.87 -17.88 8.37
CA LEU A 127 0.45 -17.28 8.65
C LEU A 127 0.41 -15.75 8.85
N LEU A 128 -0.76 -15.12 8.67
CA LEU A 128 -0.94 -13.69 8.84
C LEU A 128 -1.80 -13.38 10.08
N SER A 129 -1.41 -12.33 10.81
CA SER A 129 -2.13 -11.88 12.00
C SER A 129 -3.24 -10.89 11.62
N TRP A 130 -4.38 -11.43 11.21
CA TRP A 130 -5.58 -10.66 10.84
C TRP A 130 -6.16 -9.87 12.01
N SER A 131 -6.82 -8.75 11.72
CA SER A 131 -7.60 -7.99 12.70
C SER A 131 -8.70 -8.85 13.31
N HIS A 132 -8.88 -8.71 14.63
CA HIS A 132 -9.86 -9.48 15.39
C HIS A 132 -11.23 -8.78 15.49
N GLU A 133 -11.30 -7.50 15.15
CA GLU A 133 -12.50 -6.70 15.18
C GLU A 133 -13.54 -7.29 14.21
N LYS A 134 -14.81 -7.36 14.69
CA LYS A 134 -15.91 -7.96 13.91
C LYS A 134 -16.22 -7.16 12.64
N ASP A 135 -16.01 -5.86 12.70
CA ASP A 135 -16.23 -4.91 11.62
C ASP A 135 -14.97 -4.67 10.75
N ALA A 136 -13.90 -5.46 10.93
CA ALA A 136 -12.70 -5.36 10.10
C ALA A 136 -12.98 -5.82 8.66
N VAL A 137 -12.66 -4.97 7.69
CA VAL A 137 -12.67 -5.35 6.26
C VAL A 137 -11.46 -6.22 5.96
N LYS A 138 -11.68 -7.45 5.52
CA LYS A 138 -10.61 -8.44 5.28
C LYS A 138 -10.66 -8.93 3.84
N GLN A 139 -9.66 -8.59 3.06
CA GLN A 139 -9.64 -8.84 1.62
C GLN A 139 -8.34 -9.52 1.18
N ILE A 140 -8.45 -10.64 0.49
CA ILE A 140 -7.35 -11.27 -0.25
C ILE A 140 -7.54 -10.98 -1.74
N PHE A 141 -6.49 -10.51 -2.40
CA PHE A 141 -6.40 -10.39 -3.86
C PHE A 141 -5.47 -11.49 -4.36
N LEU A 142 -6.07 -12.57 -4.80
CA LEU A 142 -5.38 -13.77 -5.26
C LEU A 142 -5.20 -13.73 -6.77
N THR A 143 -3.98 -13.82 -7.25
CA THR A 143 -3.64 -13.71 -8.68
C THR A 143 -3.08 -15.02 -9.23
N GLY A 144 -3.35 -15.34 -10.48
CA GLY A 144 -2.79 -16.51 -11.17
C GLY A 144 -3.54 -16.86 -12.46
N ASN A 145 -3.16 -17.97 -13.11
CA ASN A 145 -3.76 -18.39 -14.39
C ASN A 145 -3.77 -19.91 -14.64
N GLY A 146 -3.20 -20.70 -13.75
CA GLY A 146 -3.18 -22.15 -13.87
C GLY A 146 -4.39 -22.82 -13.22
N SER A 147 -4.33 -24.14 -13.12
CA SER A 147 -5.35 -24.92 -12.44
C SER A 147 -5.35 -24.64 -10.94
N VAL A 148 -6.52 -24.34 -10.38
CA VAL A 148 -6.69 -24.06 -8.96
C VAL A 148 -6.72 -25.34 -8.10
N PHE A 149 -6.77 -26.52 -8.73
CA PHE A 149 -6.95 -27.82 -8.06
C PHE A 149 -5.64 -28.56 -7.80
N LEU A 150 -4.49 -27.90 -7.96
CA LEU A 150 -3.19 -28.50 -7.70
C LEU A 150 -2.74 -28.34 -6.25
N GLY A 151 -1.92 -29.30 -5.79
CA GLY A 151 -1.31 -29.28 -4.46
C GLY A 151 -2.06 -30.09 -3.41
N ALA A 152 -1.54 -30.08 -2.18
CA ALA A 152 -2.06 -30.89 -1.07
C ALA A 152 -3.28 -30.30 -0.37
N PHE A 153 -3.53 -29.00 -0.53
CA PHE A 153 -4.68 -28.32 0.06
C PHE A 153 -5.79 -28.15 -0.96
N ASP A 154 -6.96 -28.71 -0.67
CA ASP A 154 -8.15 -28.52 -1.51
C ASP A 154 -8.56 -27.04 -1.51
N VAL A 155 -8.80 -26.50 -2.70
CA VAL A 155 -9.12 -25.08 -2.89
C VAL A 155 -10.50 -24.75 -2.33
N VAL A 156 -11.47 -25.65 -2.46
CA VAL A 156 -12.85 -25.43 -1.96
C VAL A 156 -12.87 -25.40 -0.44
N GLU A 157 -12.16 -26.35 0.20
CA GLU A 157 -11.99 -26.37 1.65
C GLU A 157 -11.29 -25.08 2.15
N SER A 158 -10.23 -24.66 1.47
CA SER A 158 -9.51 -23.42 1.79
C SER A 158 -10.40 -22.17 1.66
N CYS A 159 -11.26 -22.13 0.63
CA CYS A 159 -12.23 -21.04 0.44
C CYS A 159 -13.33 -21.06 1.53
N ASN A 160 -13.85 -22.23 1.93
CA ASN A 160 -14.83 -22.35 2.99
C ASN A 160 -14.24 -21.82 4.31
N LEU A 161 -12.99 -22.16 4.61
CA LEU A 161 -12.30 -21.63 5.80
C LEU A 161 -12.12 -20.10 5.74
N ALA A 162 -11.81 -19.53 4.56
CA ALA A 162 -11.76 -18.08 4.39
C ALA A 162 -13.11 -17.44 4.71
N LYS A 163 -14.19 -18.00 4.17
CA LYS A 163 -15.57 -17.55 4.42
C LYS A 163 -15.93 -17.60 5.89
N GLU A 164 -15.62 -18.68 6.60
CA GLU A 164 -15.85 -18.85 8.04
C GLU A 164 -15.13 -17.78 8.87
N LYS A 165 -13.92 -17.35 8.41
CA LYS A 165 -13.13 -16.28 9.03
C LYS A 165 -13.60 -14.87 8.61
N GLY A 166 -14.65 -14.74 7.80
CA GLY A 166 -15.12 -13.46 7.25
C GLY A 166 -14.13 -12.78 6.31
N ILE A 167 -13.32 -13.58 5.57
CA ILE A 167 -12.29 -13.10 4.65
C ILE A 167 -12.77 -13.33 3.23
N ALA A 168 -12.95 -12.26 2.46
CA ALA A 168 -13.28 -12.35 1.04
C ALA A 168 -12.03 -12.59 0.20
N VAL A 169 -12.09 -13.56 -0.71
CA VAL A 169 -11.01 -13.83 -1.66
C VAL A 169 -11.44 -13.36 -3.05
N ASN A 170 -10.85 -12.27 -3.49
CA ASN A 170 -11.04 -11.74 -4.83
C ASN A 170 -10.09 -12.48 -5.78
N SER A 171 -10.64 -13.20 -6.72
CA SER A 171 -9.84 -13.99 -7.67
C SER A 171 -9.52 -13.17 -8.92
N LEU A 172 -8.23 -12.94 -9.17
CA LEU A 172 -7.73 -12.22 -10.33
C LEU A 172 -7.12 -13.22 -11.32
N TYR A 173 -7.92 -13.61 -12.32
CA TYR A 173 -7.45 -14.48 -13.37
C TYR A 173 -6.59 -13.70 -14.36
N CYS A 174 -5.30 -14.07 -14.44
CA CYS A 174 -4.29 -13.37 -15.21
C CYS A 174 -4.10 -14.04 -16.57
N TYR A 175 -4.33 -13.34 -17.68
CA TYR A 175 -4.16 -13.88 -19.03
C TYR A 175 -3.31 -12.95 -19.92
N SER A 176 -2.58 -13.52 -20.87
CA SER A 176 -1.75 -12.76 -21.82
C SER A 176 -2.46 -12.51 -23.15
N SER A 177 -3.08 -13.54 -23.73
CA SER A 177 -3.74 -13.49 -25.04
C SER A 177 -5.14 -14.09 -25.02
N LEU A 178 -5.28 -15.32 -24.58
CA LEU A 178 -6.54 -16.04 -24.55
C LEU A 178 -6.83 -16.53 -23.13
N ARG A 179 -8.12 -16.55 -22.76
CA ARG A 179 -8.59 -17.17 -21.53
C ARG A 179 -8.56 -18.68 -21.68
N SER A 180 -8.07 -19.39 -20.68
CA SER A 180 -8.06 -20.86 -20.67
C SER A 180 -9.33 -21.42 -20.01
N LYS A 181 -9.52 -22.74 -20.15
CA LYS A 181 -10.60 -23.49 -19.46
C LYS A 181 -10.48 -23.40 -17.92
N GLU A 182 -9.32 -23.07 -17.39
CA GLU A 182 -9.06 -22.96 -15.94
C GLU A 182 -9.80 -21.79 -15.28
N ILE A 183 -10.30 -20.83 -16.06
CA ILE A 183 -10.97 -19.63 -15.56
C ILE A 183 -12.18 -19.95 -14.66
N SER A 184 -12.90 -21.04 -14.96
CA SER A 184 -14.07 -21.45 -14.15
C SER A 184 -13.70 -21.79 -12.70
N GLY A 185 -12.53 -22.38 -12.47
CA GLY A 185 -12.00 -22.65 -11.14
C GLY A 185 -11.71 -21.35 -10.37
N TRP A 186 -11.19 -20.34 -11.06
CA TRP A 186 -10.93 -19.03 -10.47
C TRP A 186 -12.22 -18.32 -10.06
N TYR A 187 -13.26 -18.36 -10.88
CA TYR A 187 -14.56 -17.77 -10.54
C TYR A 187 -15.21 -18.41 -9.32
N LYS A 188 -15.05 -19.74 -9.18
CA LYS A 188 -15.59 -20.46 -8.03
C LYS A 188 -15.00 -20.02 -6.68
N ILE A 189 -13.73 -19.60 -6.65
CA ILE A 189 -13.06 -19.08 -5.44
C ILE A 189 -13.83 -17.89 -4.87
N SER A 190 -14.07 -16.87 -5.71
CA SER A 190 -14.77 -15.67 -5.29
C SER A 190 -16.25 -15.92 -5.00
N GLU A 191 -16.91 -16.82 -5.74
CA GLU A 191 -18.28 -17.22 -5.48
C GLU A 191 -18.45 -17.80 -4.05
N ILE A 192 -17.55 -18.71 -3.65
CA ILE A 192 -17.59 -19.34 -2.32
C ILE A 192 -17.34 -18.30 -1.23
N THR A 193 -16.38 -17.41 -1.40
CA THR A 193 -15.90 -16.50 -0.36
C THR A 193 -16.63 -15.15 -0.32
N GLY A 194 -17.53 -14.89 -1.28
CA GLY A 194 -18.19 -13.58 -1.42
C GLY A 194 -17.29 -12.49 -1.99
N GLY A 195 -16.14 -12.86 -2.55
CA GLY A 195 -15.24 -11.94 -3.25
C GLY A 195 -15.70 -11.60 -4.67
N LYS A 196 -14.83 -10.96 -5.44
CA LYS A 196 -15.06 -10.60 -6.85
C LYS A 196 -14.18 -11.42 -7.78
N SER A 197 -14.72 -11.81 -8.93
CA SER A 197 -13.95 -12.42 -10.02
C SER A 197 -13.54 -11.33 -11.00
N ILE A 198 -12.24 -11.25 -11.29
CA ILE A 198 -11.63 -10.21 -12.11
C ILE A 198 -10.70 -10.86 -13.13
N ASP A 199 -10.86 -10.52 -14.39
CA ASP A 199 -9.95 -10.92 -15.45
C ASP A 199 -8.93 -9.82 -15.67
N VAL A 200 -7.65 -10.12 -15.47
CA VAL A 200 -6.55 -9.18 -15.62
C VAL A 200 -5.70 -9.54 -16.82
N LYS A 201 -5.52 -8.62 -17.75
CA LYS A 201 -4.59 -8.80 -18.86
C LYS A 201 -3.18 -8.41 -18.42
N VAL A 202 -2.31 -9.41 -18.25
CA VAL A 202 -0.90 -9.19 -17.93
C VAL A 202 -0.14 -8.54 -19.10
N HIS A 203 0.99 -7.90 -18.81
CA HIS A 203 1.83 -7.20 -19.80
C HIS A 203 1.16 -6.00 -20.47
N LYS A 204 0.03 -5.52 -19.98
CA LYS A 204 -0.53 -4.27 -20.47
C LYS A 204 0.29 -3.12 -19.85
N ARG A 205 0.84 -2.26 -20.70
CA ARG A 205 1.53 -1.06 -20.20
C ARG A 205 0.55 -0.15 -19.50
N LEU A 206 0.80 0.13 -18.22
CA LEU A 206 -0.01 1.06 -17.44
C LEU A 206 0.18 2.50 -17.95
N PRO A 207 -0.90 3.30 -17.99
CA PRO A 207 -0.78 4.71 -18.33
C PRO A 207 0.03 5.46 -17.27
N ASP A 208 0.83 6.42 -17.73
CA ASP A 208 1.47 7.38 -16.82
C ASP A 208 0.53 8.58 -16.62
N TYR A 209 0.05 8.74 -15.37
CA TYR A 209 -0.85 9.82 -14.99
C TYR A 209 -0.14 10.95 -14.23
N ALA A 210 1.16 11.10 -14.47
CA ALA A 210 1.94 12.18 -13.91
C ALA A 210 1.33 13.56 -14.20
N THR A 211 1.49 14.47 -13.25
CA THR A 211 0.89 15.80 -13.29
C THR A 211 1.90 16.94 -13.27
N VAL A 212 3.11 16.66 -12.78
CA VAL A 212 4.14 17.67 -12.61
C VAL A 212 4.79 18.02 -13.96
N THR A 213 4.75 19.29 -14.33
CA THR A 213 5.33 19.79 -15.57
C THR A 213 6.84 19.95 -15.46
N ASP A 214 7.38 20.38 -14.30
CA ASP A 214 8.80 20.49 -14.04
C ASP A 214 9.30 19.28 -13.23
N PHE A 215 9.34 18.14 -13.87
CA PHE A 215 9.74 16.90 -13.25
C PHE A 215 11.22 16.89 -12.82
N ASN A 216 12.10 17.58 -13.56
CA ASN A 216 13.52 17.71 -13.19
C ASN A 216 13.67 18.46 -11.86
N ARG A 217 12.93 19.55 -11.67
CA ARG A 217 12.92 20.28 -10.41
C ARG A 217 12.39 19.41 -9.26
N LEU A 218 11.35 18.61 -9.49
CA LEU A 218 10.83 17.69 -8.51
C LEU A 218 11.88 16.67 -8.06
N GLN A 219 12.62 16.08 -9.00
CA GLN A 219 13.73 15.16 -8.71
C GLN A 219 14.84 15.83 -7.89
N MET A 220 15.24 17.04 -8.27
CA MET A 220 16.26 17.79 -7.53
C MET A 220 15.81 18.06 -6.07
N LEU A 221 14.57 18.49 -5.87
CA LEU A 221 14.03 18.72 -4.53
C LEU A 221 13.96 17.45 -3.68
N ALA A 222 13.58 16.31 -4.28
CA ALA A 222 13.58 15.02 -3.61
C ALA A 222 14.99 14.60 -3.19
N ALA A 223 15.97 14.76 -4.06
CA ALA A 223 17.36 14.46 -3.75
C ALA A 223 17.92 15.37 -2.61
N GLU A 224 17.58 16.66 -2.62
CA GLU A 224 17.94 17.57 -1.52
C GLU A 224 17.20 17.22 -0.21
N LEU A 225 15.93 16.81 -0.30
CA LEU A 225 15.16 16.35 0.86
C LEU A 225 15.84 15.14 1.52
N ASN A 226 16.37 14.19 0.75
CA ASN A 226 17.09 13.03 1.28
C ASN A 226 18.33 13.41 2.09
N LYS A 227 19.03 14.50 1.74
CA LYS A 227 20.18 15.00 2.50
C LYS A 227 19.81 15.54 3.89
N THR A 228 18.52 15.73 4.16
CA THR A 228 18.04 16.21 5.47
C THR A 228 17.80 15.08 6.47
N TYR A 229 17.82 13.81 6.04
CA TYR A 229 17.67 12.66 6.94
C TYR A 229 19.02 12.25 7.50
N ILE A 230 19.10 12.10 8.81
CA ILE A 230 20.29 11.64 9.53
C ILE A 230 19.93 10.32 10.23
N TYR A 231 20.36 9.21 9.64
CA TYR A 231 20.10 7.91 10.24
C TYR A 231 20.86 7.71 11.56
N TYR A 232 20.25 6.98 12.48
CA TYR A 232 20.86 6.56 13.74
C TYR A 232 20.30 5.20 14.19
N GLY A 233 20.93 4.62 15.21
CA GLY A 233 20.53 3.32 15.71
C GLY A 233 20.90 2.16 14.79
N LYS A 234 20.80 0.94 15.31
CA LYS A 234 21.29 -0.28 14.66
C LYS A 234 20.68 -0.52 13.27
N ALA A 235 19.38 -0.23 13.09
CA ALA A 235 18.68 -0.43 11.82
C ALA A 235 18.63 0.84 10.95
N GLY A 236 19.09 1.99 11.45
CA GLY A 236 18.86 3.29 10.81
C GLY A 236 19.50 3.40 9.42
N ARG A 237 20.72 2.90 9.27
CA ARG A 237 21.42 2.89 7.97
C ARG A 237 20.65 2.10 6.91
N ASP A 238 20.10 0.94 7.28
CA ASP A 238 19.39 0.09 6.33
C ASP A 238 18.01 0.67 5.98
N LYS A 239 17.31 1.28 6.94
CA LYS A 239 16.06 2.01 6.69
C LYS A 239 16.29 3.21 5.76
N PHE A 240 17.34 3.99 5.97
CA PHE A 240 17.72 5.09 5.08
C PHE A 240 18.03 4.60 3.67
N LYS A 241 18.83 3.52 3.52
CA LYS A 241 19.12 2.92 2.23
C LYS A 241 17.86 2.41 1.53
N ALA A 242 16.94 1.80 2.25
CA ALA A 242 15.67 1.32 1.71
C ALA A 242 14.83 2.49 1.18
N MET A 243 14.72 3.60 1.93
CA MET A 243 14.02 4.81 1.50
C MET A 243 14.61 5.37 0.18
N VAL A 244 15.93 5.51 0.08
CA VAL A 244 16.60 6.00 -1.13
C VAL A 244 16.43 5.02 -2.29
N SER A 245 16.48 3.71 -2.02
CA SER A 245 16.26 2.67 -3.04
C SER A 245 14.83 2.71 -3.58
N ASN A 246 13.82 2.90 -2.72
CA ASN A 246 12.43 3.03 -3.13
C ASN A 246 12.24 4.23 -4.07
N GLU A 247 12.85 5.37 -3.78
CA GLU A 247 12.80 6.54 -4.68
C GLU A 247 13.41 6.24 -6.05
N LYS A 248 14.60 5.62 -6.07
CA LYS A 248 15.25 5.24 -7.32
C LYS A 248 14.38 4.27 -8.12
N ASN A 249 13.78 3.30 -7.46
CA ASN A 249 12.91 2.32 -8.10
C ASN A 249 11.65 2.98 -8.66
N ALA A 250 10.99 3.85 -7.89
CA ALA A 250 9.81 4.58 -8.32
C ALA A 250 10.10 5.49 -9.51
N LEU A 251 11.25 6.18 -9.49
CA LEU A 251 11.71 7.04 -10.59
C LEU A 251 11.95 6.23 -11.87
N ASN A 252 12.53 5.03 -11.76
CA ASN A 252 12.78 4.16 -12.90
C ASN A 252 11.52 3.48 -13.44
N ALA A 253 10.46 3.39 -12.63
CA ALA A 253 9.19 2.80 -13.04
C ALA A 253 8.40 3.78 -13.94
N ARG A 254 7.85 4.83 -13.35
CA ARG A 254 7.04 5.86 -14.04
C ARG A 254 7.12 7.19 -13.28
N HIS A 255 6.85 8.30 -13.98
CA HIS A 255 6.74 9.61 -13.34
C HIS A 255 5.61 9.64 -12.30
N SER A 256 4.45 9.07 -12.62
CA SER A 256 3.33 8.98 -11.67
C SER A 256 3.68 8.18 -10.42
N THR A 257 4.42 7.07 -10.53
CA THR A 257 4.89 6.28 -9.39
C THR A 257 5.79 7.11 -8.47
N PHE A 258 6.70 7.88 -9.05
CA PHE A 258 7.58 8.77 -8.28
C PHE A 258 6.81 9.90 -7.60
N GLU A 259 5.84 10.50 -8.30
CA GLU A 259 4.95 11.50 -7.71
C GLU A 259 4.13 10.90 -6.55
N ASP A 260 3.61 9.68 -6.67
CA ASP A 260 2.85 9.00 -5.62
C ASP A 260 3.69 8.74 -4.37
N LEU A 261 4.94 8.30 -4.56
CA LEU A 261 5.89 8.16 -3.46
C LEU A 261 6.15 9.50 -2.78
N LEU A 262 6.39 10.58 -3.54
CA LEU A 262 6.63 11.89 -2.96
C LEU A 262 5.38 12.44 -2.26
N TYR A 263 4.19 12.22 -2.81
CA TYR A 263 2.93 12.57 -2.15
C TYR A 263 2.79 11.86 -0.80
N HIS A 264 3.13 10.56 -0.74
CA HIS A 264 3.22 9.83 0.52
C HIS A 264 4.23 10.48 1.48
N LYS A 265 5.44 10.80 1.02
CA LYS A 265 6.52 11.39 1.85
C LYS A 265 6.15 12.76 2.43
N ILE A 266 5.36 13.57 1.74
CA ILE A 266 4.92 14.89 2.27
C ILE A 266 3.69 14.79 3.17
N SER A 267 3.05 13.62 3.28
CA SER A 267 1.84 13.41 4.09
C SER A 267 2.15 13.36 5.59
N ASP A 268 1.14 13.65 6.40
CA ASP A 268 1.22 13.56 7.87
C ASP A 268 1.41 12.10 8.36
N ARG A 269 1.11 11.13 7.50
CA ARG A 269 1.33 9.70 7.78
C ARG A 269 2.81 9.32 7.73
N PHE A 270 3.61 10.03 6.95
CA PHE A 270 5.06 9.83 6.86
C PHE A 270 5.83 10.81 7.75
N GLN A 271 5.49 12.11 7.70
CA GLN A 271 6.22 13.15 8.41
C GLN A 271 6.15 12.98 9.93
N GLY A 272 7.31 13.05 10.59
CA GLY A 272 7.43 12.87 12.04
C GLY A 272 7.27 11.42 12.53
N LYS A 273 7.11 10.44 11.63
CA LYS A 273 6.97 9.01 11.98
C LYS A 273 8.28 8.22 11.87
N GLN A 274 9.37 8.88 11.48
CA GLN A 274 10.67 8.23 11.28
C GLN A 274 11.60 8.37 12.51
N SER A 275 11.05 8.71 13.67
CA SER A 275 11.79 8.99 14.90
C SER A 275 12.59 7.81 15.47
N ASP A 276 12.36 6.61 14.99
CA ASP A 276 13.09 5.39 15.38
C ASP A 276 14.42 5.21 14.62
N TRP A 277 14.64 5.98 13.56
CA TRP A 277 15.86 5.89 12.76
C TRP A 277 16.39 7.23 12.20
N ASP A 278 15.58 8.29 12.19
CA ASP A 278 15.98 9.63 11.73
C ASP A 278 16.05 10.60 12.89
N LEU A 279 17.23 11.20 13.12
CA LEU A 279 17.47 12.12 14.22
C LEU A 279 16.66 13.40 14.14
N VAL A 280 16.34 13.90 12.95
CA VAL A 280 15.54 15.11 12.80
C VAL A 280 14.11 14.88 13.28
N ASP A 281 13.53 13.73 12.99
CA ASP A 281 12.21 13.35 13.51
C ASP A 281 12.27 12.95 14.99
N PHE A 282 13.36 12.35 15.44
CA PHE A 282 13.58 12.05 16.86
C PHE A 282 13.55 13.30 17.73
N LEU A 283 14.15 14.41 17.28
CA LEU A 283 14.09 15.68 17.99
C LEU A 283 12.67 16.22 18.17
N LYS A 284 11.76 15.92 17.21
CA LYS A 284 10.36 16.35 17.30
C LYS A 284 9.56 15.52 18.30
N SER A 285 9.91 14.26 18.49
CA SER A 285 9.04 13.29 19.16
C SER A 285 9.13 13.25 20.68
N ARG A 286 10.27 13.64 21.31
CA ARG A 286 10.52 13.44 22.75
C ARG A 286 11.54 14.41 23.35
N ASN A 287 11.37 15.71 23.29
CA ASN A 287 12.32 16.66 23.93
C ASN A 287 13.81 16.39 23.63
N GLY A 288 14.08 15.75 22.51
CA GLY A 288 15.34 15.64 21.81
C GLY A 288 16.61 15.41 22.65
N ASN A 289 16.57 14.51 23.63
CA ASN A 289 17.76 14.23 24.42
C ASN A 289 18.75 13.39 23.61
N LEU A 290 19.68 14.07 22.94
CA LEU A 290 20.73 13.44 22.14
C LEU A 290 21.75 12.65 22.99
N LYS A 291 21.73 12.74 24.33
CA LYS A 291 22.67 12.01 25.21
C LYS A 291 22.56 10.49 25.08
N ASN A 292 21.40 9.99 24.63
CA ASN A 292 21.17 8.56 24.49
C ASN A 292 21.42 8.06 23.05
N VAL A 293 21.92 8.92 22.16
CA VAL A 293 22.23 8.52 20.78
C VAL A 293 23.64 7.93 20.73
N ASP A 294 23.73 6.65 20.37
CA ASP A 294 25.01 5.98 20.19
C ASP A 294 25.69 6.47 18.91
N ALA A 295 26.81 7.19 19.08
CA ALA A 295 27.59 7.75 17.98
C ALA A 295 28.13 6.69 17.00
N HIS A 296 28.27 5.42 17.46
CA HIS A 296 28.71 4.34 16.60
C HIS A 296 27.79 4.11 15.39
N PHE A 297 26.50 4.33 15.55
CA PHE A 297 25.49 4.16 14.52
C PHE A 297 25.18 5.42 13.70
N LEU A 298 25.88 6.52 13.96
CA LEU A 298 25.78 7.73 13.15
C LEU A 298 26.55 7.60 11.82
N PRO A 299 26.22 8.43 10.81
CA PRO A 299 27.08 8.63 9.65
C PRO A 299 28.51 8.98 10.06
N ASP A 300 29.51 8.48 9.34
CA ASP A 300 30.93 8.66 9.71
C ASP A 300 31.32 10.14 9.90
N SER A 301 30.72 11.02 9.11
CA SER A 301 30.93 12.48 9.23
C SER A 301 30.39 13.11 10.51
N LEU A 302 29.63 12.36 11.32
CA LEU A 302 28.97 12.83 12.55
C LEU A 302 29.43 12.08 13.81
N LYS A 303 30.24 11.05 13.69
CA LYS A 303 30.65 10.21 14.85
C LYS A 303 31.43 11.01 15.89
N ASN A 304 32.22 11.99 15.48
CA ASN A 304 33.07 12.81 16.34
C ASN A 304 32.56 14.23 16.58
N ILE A 305 31.30 14.51 16.20
CA ILE A 305 30.69 15.82 16.42
C ILE A 305 30.28 15.98 17.90
N ASN A 306 30.49 17.14 18.46
CA ASN A 306 30.03 17.37 19.82
C ASN A 306 28.50 17.52 19.86
N PRO A 307 27.83 17.20 20.99
CA PRO A 307 26.36 17.21 21.06
C PRO A 307 25.69 18.56 20.74
N GLU A 308 26.32 19.70 21.09
CA GLU A 308 25.79 21.02 20.79
C GLU A 308 25.86 21.35 19.30
N GLN A 309 26.96 20.99 18.64
CA GLN A 309 27.12 21.13 17.20
C GLN A 309 26.17 20.20 16.46
N LEU A 310 25.98 18.97 16.97
CA LEU A 310 25.00 18.05 16.40
C LEU A 310 23.59 18.63 16.50
N LEU A 311 23.19 19.14 17.66
CA LEU A 311 21.89 19.77 17.85
C LEU A 311 21.67 20.93 16.88
N THR A 312 22.65 21.84 16.78
CA THR A 312 22.60 22.98 15.84
C THR A 312 22.42 22.51 14.42
N LYS A 313 23.19 21.49 13.99
CA LYS A 313 23.07 20.91 12.65
C LYS A 313 21.69 20.31 12.41
N LEU A 314 21.14 19.58 13.36
CA LEU A 314 19.82 18.96 13.23
C LEU A 314 18.70 20.03 13.16
N MET A 315 18.82 21.13 13.88
CA MET A 315 17.88 22.25 13.77
C MET A 315 17.94 22.89 12.37
N ILE A 316 19.11 23.13 11.82
CA ILE A 316 19.27 23.63 10.45
C ILE A 316 18.64 22.65 9.44
N LEU A 317 18.88 21.34 9.59
CA LEU A 317 18.30 20.33 8.71
C LEU A 317 16.78 20.24 8.84
N LYS A 318 16.22 20.44 10.03
CA LYS A 318 14.77 20.50 10.27
C LYS A 318 14.14 21.65 9.48
N GLU A 319 14.71 22.87 9.58
CA GLU A 319 14.23 24.03 8.83
C GLU A 319 14.37 23.81 7.31
N ARG A 320 15.52 23.28 6.86
CA ARG A 320 15.75 22.93 5.46
C ARG A 320 14.73 21.91 4.96
N ARG A 321 14.43 20.87 5.75
CA ARG A 321 13.41 19.85 5.43
C ARG A 321 12.04 20.50 5.26
N SER A 322 11.62 21.34 6.20
CA SER A 322 10.33 22.03 6.14
C SER A 322 10.21 22.89 4.88
N TYR A 323 11.26 23.61 4.52
CA TYR A 323 11.31 24.38 3.28
C TYR A 323 11.18 23.49 2.04
N LEU A 324 11.96 22.41 1.95
CA LEU A 324 11.91 21.48 0.80
C LEU A 324 10.56 20.80 0.65
N LEU A 325 9.94 20.38 1.76
CA LEU A 325 8.60 19.81 1.75
C LEU A 325 7.56 20.82 1.24
N SER A 326 7.69 22.11 1.59
CA SER A 326 6.80 23.15 1.06
C SER A 326 6.98 23.35 -0.44
N GLN A 327 8.23 23.31 -0.95
CA GLN A 327 8.50 23.41 -2.39
C GLN A 327 7.97 22.20 -3.17
N ILE A 328 8.10 20.99 -2.62
CA ILE A 328 7.54 19.77 -3.24
C ILE A 328 6.00 19.85 -3.26
N ARG A 329 5.35 20.32 -2.17
CA ARG A 329 3.88 20.52 -2.14
C ARG A 329 3.39 21.50 -3.20
N GLN A 330 4.17 22.55 -3.49
CA GLN A 330 3.83 23.51 -4.55
C GLN A 330 3.94 22.92 -5.96
N LEU A 331 4.85 21.96 -6.18
CA LEU A 331 4.99 21.27 -7.46
C LEU A 331 3.99 20.13 -7.65
N LEU A 332 3.57 19.48 -6.56
CA LEU A 332 2.54 18.45 -6.59
C LEU A 332 1.16 19.12 -6.47
N PRO A 333 0.48 19.42 -7.57
CA PRO A 333 -0.74 20.22 -7.54
C PRO A 333 -1.86 19.45 -6.84
N PHE A 334 -2.79 20.21 -6.24
CA PHE A 334 -4.01 19.64 -5.62
C PHE A 334 -4.83 18.82 -6.64
N GLU A 335 -4.86 19.28 -7.89
CA GLU A 335 -5.48 18.59 -9.03
C GLU A 335 -4.95 17.16 -9.29
N ARG A 336 -3.75 16.84 -8.78
CA ARG A 336 -3.22 15.48 -8.82
C ARG A 336 -4.15 14.50 -8.13
N GLN A 337 -4.73 14.89 -7.00
CA GLN A 337 -5.64 14.05 -6.25
C GLN A 337 -6.89 13.74 -7.07
N ASP A 338 -7.41 14.73 -7.79
CA ASP A 338 -8.57 14.56 -8.68
C ASP A 338 -8.21 13.66 -9.88
N LYS A 339 -7.00 13.80 -10.43
CA LYS A 339 -6.52 12.91 -11.49
C LYS A 339 -6.34 11.47 -11.00
N LEU A 340 -5.78 11.26 -9.82
CA LEU A 340 -5.65 9.94 -9.21
C LEU A 340 -7.03 9.32 -8.95
N THR A 341 -7.97 10.09 -8.40
CA THR A 341 -9.36 9.68 -8.21
C THR A 341 -10.03 9.35 -9.52
N SER A 342 -9.86 10.18 -10.54
CA SER A 342 -10.37 9.93 -11.89
C SER A 342 -9.75 8.67 -12.49
N TYR A 343 -8.45 8.48 -12.35
CA TYR A 343 -7.75 7.28 -12.78
C TYR A 343 -8.39 6.02 -12.20
N PHE A 344 -8.62 5.96 -10.89
CA PHE A 344 -9.22 4.80 -10.23
C PHE A 344 -10.73 4.66 -10.47
N ASN A 345 -11.42 5.70 -10.89
CA ASN A 345 -12.87 5.68 -11.16
C ASN A 345 -13.23 5.51 -12.64
N THR A 346 -12.25 5.58 -13.55
CA THR A 346 -12.51 5.43 -14.99
C THR A 346 -13.09 4.05 -15.27
N LYS A 347 -14.30 4.01 -15.84
CA LYS A 347 -14.91 2.76 -16.32
C LYS A 347 -14.02 2.17 -17.41
N GLN A 348 -13.74 0.89 -17.29
CA GLN A 348 -12.94 0.15 -18.26
C GLN A 348 -13.86 -0.68 -19.14
N SER A 349 -13.51 -0.76 -20.44
CA SER A 349 -14.05 -1.81 -21.29
C SER A 349 -13.44 -3.17 -20.87
N ASP A 350 -14.06 -4.28 -21.19
CA ASP A 350 -13.54 -5.63 -20.91
C ASP A 350 -12.12 -5.87 -21.46
N SER A 351 -11.71 -5.07 -22.46
CA SER A 351 -10.34 -5.11 -23.01
C SER A 351 -9.31 -4.34 -22.18
N ASP A 352 -9.74 -3.59 -21.16
CA ASP A 352 -8.91 -2.60 -20.45
C ASP A 352 -8.76 -2.85 -18.95
N MET A 353 -8.97 -4.09 -18.50
CA MET A 353 -8.88 -4.44 -17.09
C MET A 353 -7.44 -4.35 -16.59
N ILE A 354 -7.15 -3.30 -15.85
CA ILE A 354 -5.87 -3.01 -15.23
C ILE A 354 -5.96 -3.37 -13.74
N PHE A 355 -4.96 -4.08 -13.25
CA PHE A 355 -4.93 -4.66 -11.91
C PHE A 355 -5.29 -3.67 -10.79
N ASP A 356 -4.55 -2.57 -10.67
CA ASP A 356 -4.69 -1.60 -9.58
C ASP A 356 -6.07 -0.92 -9.53
N ARG A 357 -6.66 -0.62 -10.70
CA ARG A 357 -8.00 -0.05 -10.79
C ARG A 357 -9.06 -1.02 -10.27
N GLN A 358 -8.95 -2.30 -10.65
CA GLN A 358 -9.89 -3.32 -10.23
C GLN A 358 -9.78 -3.56 -8.71
N VAL A 359 -8.57 -3.62 -8.17
CA VAL A 359 -8.32 -3.70 -6.74
C VAL A 359 -8.98 -2.52 -6.01
N MET A 360 -8.80 -1.30 -6.51
CA MET A 360 -9.37 -0.10 -5.89
C MET A 360 -10.90 -0.06 -5.94
N ILE A 361 -11.52 -0.53 -7.03
CA ILE A 361 -12.99 -0.64 -7.14
C ILE A 361 -13.51 -1.59 -6.06
N VAL A 362 -12.92 -2.79 -5.95
CA VAL A 362 -13.33 -3.78 -4.96
C VAL A 362 -13.15 -3.26 -3.53
N LEU A 363 -12.02 -2.63 -3.23
CA LEU A 363 -11.75 -2.08 -1.90
C LEU A 363 -12.73 -0.97 -1.52
N LYS A 364 -13.03 -0.06 -2.45
CA LYS A 364 -14.02 1.01 -2.23
C LYS A 364 -15.41 0.44 -1.94
N ASP A 365 -15.82 -0.58 -2.69
CA ASP A 365 -17.11 -1.22 -2.51
C ASP A 365 -17.18 -1.97 -1.16
N ALA A 366 -16.13 -2.73 -0.80
CA ALA A 366 -16.06 -3.48 0.45
C ALA A 366 -16.11 -2.54 1.66
N ILE A 367 -15.30 -1.48 1.68
CA ILE A 367 -15.26 -0.52 2.80
C ILE A 367 -16.60 0.24 2.93
N LYS A 368 -17.22 0.64 1.79
CA LYS A 368 -18.52 1.33 1.81
C LYS A 368 -19.66 0.45 2.29
N SER A 369 -19.70 -0.83 1.88
CA SER A 369 -20.76 -1.75 2.28
C SER A 369 -20.74 -1.99 3.78
N ASP A 370 -19.56 -2.10 4.38
CA ASP A 370 -19.44 -2.30 5.82
C ASP A 370 -19.73 -1.03 6.63
N LEU A 371 -19.35 0.16 6.11
CA LEU A 371 -19.74 1.43 6.72
C LEU A 371 -21.25 1.69 6.67
N ALA A 372 -21.97 1.13 5.70
CA ALA A 372 -23.42 1.26 5.58
C ALA A 372 -24.18 0.21 6.42
N ALA A 373 -23.54 -0.88 6.82
CA ALA A 373 -24.12 -1.94 7.62
C ALA A 373 -24.01 -1.73 9.15
N ASN A 374 -23.20 -0.76 9.57
CA ASN A 374 -22.96 -0.33 10.95
C ASN A 374 -23.56 1.05 11.24
#